data_5ef450bd45c64f13f7d0c51b394aaec6
#
_entry.id   5ef450bd45c64f13f7d0c51b394aaec6
#
_cell.length_a   1.000
_cell.length_b   1.000
_cell.length_c   1.000
_cell.angle_alpha   90.00
_cell.angle_beta   90.00
_cell.angle_gamma   90.00
#
_symmetry.space_group_name_H-M   'P 1'
#
loop_
_entity.id
_entity.type
_entity.pdbx_description
1 polymer ?
#
loop_
_entity_poly.entity_id
_entity_poly.type
_entity_poly.pdbx_seq_one_letter_code
_entity_poly.pdbx_strand_id
1 'polypeptide(L)'
;MSLSSTDAAFSHLQELLDGLPGMQELGEKARLAHAADEAAALDHELTVAHATLALRESDLAEARTQLEAAETAGDATRADHFRREVLFYADQVALAKGPVNEAEFRIGNLLKREGAESLQALQIHALEAATLADLEARIAAYQDDYQRTYELCQSFEVVDE
;
A
#
# COMPACT_ATOMS: atom_id res chain seq x y z
N MET A 1 -34.29 23.36 34.62
CA MET A 1 -33.09 23.39 35.44
C MET A 1 -31.88 23.44 34.49
N SER A 2 -31.03 24.45 34.64
CA SER A 2 -29.77 24.51 33.88
C SER A 2 -28.82 23.48 34.50
N LEU A 3 -28.36 22.50 33.72
CA LEU A 3 -27.26 21.61 34.12
C LEU A 3 -26.05 22.49 34.47
N SER A 4 -25.29 22.12 35.49
CA SER A 4 -24.02 22.80 35.75
C SER A 4 -23.08 22.54 34.55
N SER A 5 -22.09 23.42 34.35
CA SER A 5 -21.10 23.21 33.27
C SER A 5 -20.35 21.89 33.43
N THR A 6 -20.17 21.45 34.64
CA THR A 6 -19.56 20.17 35.02
C THR A 6 -20.44 19.00 34.58
N ASP A 7 -21.71 19.00 34.90
CA ASP A 7 -22.66 17.95 34.51
C ASP A 7 -22.77 17.84 32.99
N ALA A 8 -22.75 18.98 32.27
CA ALA A 8 -22.78 19.01 30.81
C ALA A 8 -21.53 18.39 30.22
N ALA A 9 -20.33 18.64 30.78
CA ALA A 9 -19.08 18.07 30.31
C ALA A 9 -19.04 16.55 30.52
N PHE A 10 -19.44 16.06 31.68
CA PHE A 10 -19.49 14.61 31.96
C PHE A 10 -20.55 13.90 31.10
N SER A 11 -21.70 14.54 30.88
CA SER A 11 -22.74 14.01 29.98
C SER A 11 -22.22 13.88 28.53
N HIS A 12 -21.52 14.92 28.04
CA HIS A 12 -20.91 14.89 26.72
C HIS A 12 -19.82 13.83 26.60
N LEU A 13 -18.98 13.68 27.63
CA LEU A 13 -17.99 12.60 27.64
C LEU A 13 -18.65 11.22 27.56
N GLN A 14 -19.75 10.99 28.25
CA GLN A 14 -20.50 9.75 28.19
C GLN A 14 -21.05 9.50 26.79
N GLU A 15 -21.61 10.52 26.12
CA GLU A 15 -22.07 10.41 24.74
C GLU A 15 -20.94 10.03 23.77
N LEU A 16 -19.74 10.60 23.95
CA LEU A 16 -18.56 10.24 23.16
C LEU A 16 -18.11 8.80 23.41
N LEU A 17 -18.11 8.35 24.66
CA LEU A 17 -17.81 6.96 25.00
C LEU A 17 -18.82 5.98 24.41
N ASP A 18 -20.09 6.31 24.42
CA ASP A 18 -21.15 5.50 23.83
C ASP A 18 -21.01 5.42 22.29
N GLY A 19 -20.47 6.46 21.66
CA GLY A 19 -20.17 6.51 20.23
C GLY A 19 -18.85 5.84 19.81
N LEU A 20 -18.00 5.47 20.78
CA LEU A 20 -16.66 4.91 20.50
C LEU A 20 -16.66 3.66 19.61
N PRO A 21 -17.54 2.65 19.82
CA PRO A 21 -17.57 1.46 18.95
C PRO A 21 -17.80 1.82 17.48
N GLY A 22 -18.71 2.76 17.20
CA GLY A 22 -18.98 3.23 15.83
C GLY A 22 -17.77 3.93 15.21
N MET A 23 -17.02 4.71 15.99
CA MET A 23 -15.79 5.36 15.53
C MET A 23 -14.66 4.35 15.29
N GLN A 24 -14.58 3.31 16.10
CA GLN A 24 -13.64 2.21 15.87
C GLN A 24 -13.92 1.46 14.56
N GLU A 25 -15.18 1.23 14.22
CA GLU A 25 -15.58 0.66 12.93
C GLU A 25 -15.16 1.56 11.76
N LEU A 26 -15.35 2.87 11.88
CA LEU A 26 -14.89 3.82 10.86
C LEU A 26 -13.37 3.85 10.73
N GLY A 27 -12.64 3.75 11.83
CA GLY A 27 -11.19 3.65 11.86
C GLY A 27 -10.69 2.39 11.15
N GLU A 28 -11.32 1.25 11.39
CA GLU A 28 -11.01 0.00 10.69
C GLU A 28 -11.32 0.08 9.19
N LYS A 29 -12.42 0.71 8.82
CA LYS A 29 -12.78 0.95 7.42
C LYS A 29 -11.74 1.82 6.71
N ALA A 30 -11.26 2.87 7.35
CA ALA A 30 -10.18 3.72 6.82
C ALA A 30 -8.88 2.94 6.69
N ARG A 31 -8.52 2.15 7.69
CA ARG A 31 -7.32 1.31 7.67
C ARG A 31 -7.34 0.31 6.52
N LEU A 32 -8.46 -0.36 6.32
CA LEU A 32 -8.64 -1.30 5.20
C LEU A 32 -8.59 -0.61 3.84
N ALA A 33 -9.14 0.61 3.73
CA ALA A 33 -9.03 1.40 2.49
C ALA A 33 -7.57 1.76 2.16
N HIS A 34 -6.76 2.13 3.15
CA HIS A 34 -5.32 2.36 2.94
C HIS A 34 -4.58 1.07 2.54
N ALA A 35 -4.91 -0.06 3.15
CA ALA A 35 -4.35 -1.35 2.75
C ALA A 35 -4.74 -1.72 1.31
N ALA A 36 -5.96 -1.41 0.90
CA ALA A 36 -6.42 -1.59 -0.48
C ALA A 36 -5.64 -0.73 -1.48
N ASP A 37 -5.36 0.53 -1.15
CA ASP A 37 -4.57 1.43 -1.98
C ASP A 37 -3.11 0.95 -2.10
N GLU A 38 -2.52 0.49 -1.01
CA GLU A 38 -1.19 -0.12 -1.01
C GLU A 38 -1.15 -1.39 -1.87
N ALA A 39 -2.17 -2.24 -1.77
CA ALA A 39 -2.31 -3.44 -2.59
C ALA A 39 -2.40 -3.11 -4.08
N ALA A 40 -3.17 -2.09 -4.46
CA ALA A 40 -3.28 -1.64 -5.85
C ALA A 40 -1.97 -1.10 -6.39
N ALA A 41 -1.23 -0.32 -5.59
CA ALA A 41 0.09 0.21 -5.97
C ALA A 41 1.11 -0.92 -6.19
N LEU A 42 1.16 -1.91 -5.29
CA LEU A 42 2.07 -3.06 -5.41
C LEU A 42 1.71 -3.98 -6.57
N ASP A 43 0.43 -4.17 -6.85
CA ASP A 43 -0.04 -4.92 -8.02
C ASP A 43 0.43 -4.25 -9.32
N HIS A 44 0.32 -2.93 -9.39
CA HIS A 44 0.82 -2.16 -10.53
C HIS A 44 2.35 -2.25 -10.66
N GLU A 45 3.10 -2.08 -9.58
CA GLU A 45 4.57 -2.22 -9.57
C GLU A 45 5.00 -3.61 -10.08
N LEU A 46 4.35 -4.67 -9.60
CA LEU A 46 4.63 -6.04 -10.04
C LEU A 46 4.34 -6.24 -11.52
N THR A 47 3.21 -5.71 -11.99
CA THR A 47 2.82 -5.79 -13.41
C THR A 47 3.85 -5.11 -14.30
N VAL A 48 4.31 -3.90 -13.93
CA VAL A 48 5.35 -3.18 -14.67
C VAL A 48 6.68 -3.92 -14.63
N ALA A 49 7.07 -4.45 -13.46
CA ALA A 49 8.31 -5.20 -13.31
C ALA A 49 8.32 -6.49 -14.16
N HIS A 50 7.22 -7.23 -14.20
CA HIS A 50 7.07 -8.40 -15.05
C HIS A 50 7.12 -8.03 -16.55
N ALA A 51 6.47 -6.94 -16.95
CA ALA A 51 6.51 -6.48 -18.34
C ALA A 51 7.94 -6.11 -18.78
N THR A 52 8.69 -5.44 -17.92
CA THR A 52 10.11 -5.11 -18.17
C THR A 52 10.97 -6.37 -18.29
N LEU A 53 10.80 -7.32 -17.36
CA LEU A 53 11.52 -8.59 -17.40
C LEU A 53 11.21 -9.35 -18.70
N ALA A 54 9.94 -9.48 -19.08
CA ALA A 54 9.52 -10.16 -20.31
C ALA A 54 10.12 -9.51 -21.56
N LEU A 55 10.18 -8.17 -21.60
CA LEU A 55 10.83 -7.45 -22.70
C LEU A 55 12.33 -7.78 -22.81
N ARG A 56 13.05 -7.79 -21.68
CA ARG A 56 14.48 -8.12 -21.66
C ARG A 56 14.75 -9.59 -22.01
N GLU A 57 13.89 -10.49 -21.58
CA GLU A 57 13.96 -11.90 -21.98
C GLU A 57 13.73 -12.07 -23.49
N SER A 58 12.80 -11.31 -24.08
CA SER A 58 12.56 -11.28 -25.52
C SER A 58 13.77 -10.73 -26.30
N ASP A 59 14.37 -9.62 -25.82
CA ASP A 59 15.58 -9.06 -26.42
C ASP A 59 16.74 -10.07 -26.40
N LEU A 60 16.91 -10.78 -25.29
CA LEU A 60 17.93 -11.82 -25.14
C LEU A 60 17.68 -12.98 -26.09
N ALA A 61 16.45 -13.46 -26.22
CA ALA A 61 16.07 -14.53 -27.12
C ALA A 61 16.35 -14.14 -28.58
N GLU A 62 16.02 -12.91 -28.98
CA GLU A 62 16.32 -12.40 -30.33
C GLU A 62 17.83 -12.33 -30.59
N ALA A 63 18.60 -11.81 -29.64
CA ALA A 63 20.06 -11.74 -29.77
C ALA A 63 20.70 -13.15 -29.93
N ARG A 64 20.20 -14.16 -29.21
CA ARG A 64 20.64 -15.55 -29.33
C ARG A 64 20.30 -16.13 -30.70
N THR A 65 19.11 -15.85 -31.20
CA THR A 65 18.69 -16.29 -32.55
C THR A 65 19.58 -15.68 -33.63
N GLN A 66 19.90 -14.40 -33.54
CA GLN A 66 20.80 -13.71 -34.46
C GLN A 66 22.24 -14.22 -34.38
N LEU A 67 22.70 -14.53 -33.15
CA LEU A 67 24.03 -15.15 -32.96
C LEU A 67 24.12 -16.51 -33.67
N GLU A 68 23.13 -17.37 -33.45
CA GLU A 68 23.07 -18.68 -34.06
C GLU A 68 23.07 -18.60 -35.63
N ALA A 69 22.28 -17.64 -36.15
CA ALA A 69 22.24 -17.40 -37.60
C ALA A 69 23.60 -16.93 -38.16
N ALA A 70 24.29 -16.05 -37.45
CA ALA A 70 25.62 -15.54 -37.82
C ALA A 70 26.69 -16.64 -37.75
N GLU A 71 26.66 -17.47 -36.73
CA GLU A 71 27.56 -18.63 -36.58
C GLU A 71 27.33 -19.67 -37.71
N THR A 72 26.08 -19.98 -38.01
CA THR A 72 25.71 -20.90 -39.09
C THR A 72 26.15 -20.38 -40.45
N ALA A 73 26.05 -19.06 -40.67
CA ALA A 73 26.51 -18.41 -41.91
C ALA A 73 28.04 -18.24 -42.01
N GLY A 74 28.79 -18.51 -40.93
CA GLY A 74 30.24 -18.31 -40.88
C GLY A 74 30.64 -16.82 -40.84
N ASP A 75 29.72 -15.90 -40.48
CA ASP A 75 29.99 -14.47 -40.38
C ASP A 75 30.56 -14.13 -38.99
N ALA A 76 31.89 -14.17 -38.90
CA ALA A 76 32.60 -13.96 -37.62
C ALA A 76 32.34 -12.55 -37.03
N THR A 77 32.24 -11.52 -37.85
CA THR A 77 32.04 -10.15 -37.42
C THR A 77 30.64 -9.96 -36.80
N ARG A 78 29.61 -10.49 -37.45
CA ARG A 78 28.25 -10.50 -36.93
C ARG A 78 28.14 -11.37 -35.66
N ALA A 79 28.77 -12.53 -35.67
CA ALA A 79 28.80 -13.41 -34.51
C ALA A 79 29.40 -12.70 -33.27
N ASP A 80 30.51 -11.98 -33.43
CA ASP A 80 31.13 -11.23 -32.33
C ASP A 80 30.23 -10.08 -31.84
N HIS A 81 29.53 -9.40 -32.75
CA HIS A 81 28.56 -8.37 -32.39
C HIS A 81 27.42 -8.97 -31.53
N PHE A 82 26.79 -10.03 -31.98
CA PHE A 82 25.68 -10.65 -31.27
C PHE A 82 26.11 -11.37 -29.98
N ARG A 83 27.34 -11.87 -29.86
CA ARG A 83 27.86 -12.36 -28.57
C ARG A 83 27.89 -11.26 -27.54
N ARG A 84 28.28 -10.05 -27.92
CA ARG A 84 28.25 -8.88 -27.01
C ARG A 84 26.83 -8.47 -26.63
N GLU A 85 25.89 -8.50 -27.59
CA GLU A 85 24.49 -8.26 -27.32
C GLU A 85 23.87 -9.30 -26.39
N VAL A 86 24.17 -10.57 -26.56
CA VAL A 86 23.72 -11.65 -25.67
C VAL A 86 24.20 -11.41 -24.25
N LEU A 87 25.46 -11.03 -24.04
CA LEU A 87 25.99 -10.72 -22.73
C LEU A 87 25.29 -9.48 -22.13
N PHE A 88 25.09 -8.44 -22.91
CA PHE A 88 24.40 -7.24 -22.48
C PHE A 88 22.96 -7.54 -22.04
N TYR A 89 22.19 -8.24 -22.86
CA TYR A 89 20.79 -8.57 -22.53
C TYR A 89 20.68 -9.58 -21.41
N ALA A 90 21.63 -10.51 -21.25
CA ALA A 90 21.68 -11.40 -20.10
C ALA A 90 21.84 -10.61 -18.80
N ASP A 91 22.69 -9.59 -18.79
CA ASP A 91 22.84 -8.68 -17.64
C ASP A 91 21.55 -7.86 -17.40
N GLN A 92 20.90 -7.39 -18.47
CA GLN A 92 19.63 -6.67 -18.35
C GLN A 92 18.51 -7.55 -17.79
N VAL A 93 18.44 -8.82 -18.16
CA VAL A 93 17.52 -9.80 -17.58
C VAL A 93 17.79 -9.99 -16.09
N ALA A 94 19.06 -10.16 -15.72
CA ALA A 94 19.44 -10.31 -14.31
C ALA A 94 19.04 -9.08 -13.47
N LEU A 95 19.26 -7.86 -13.99
CA LEU A 95 18.86 -6.62 -13.34
C LEU A 95 17.33 -6.48 -13.25
N ALA A 96 16.58 -6.89 -14.28
CA ALA A 96 15.12 -6.79 -14.31
C ALA A 96 14.42 -7.76 -13.32
N LYS A 97 15.10 -8.79 -12.85
CA LYS A 97 14.58 -9.69 -11.80
C LYS A 97 14.50 -9.03 -10.42
N GLY A 98 15.36 -8.06 -10.14
CA GLY A 98 15.40 -7.36 -8.85
C GLY A 98 14.06 -6.69 -8.49
N PRO A 99 13.51 -5.80 -9.32
CA PRO A 99 12.20 -5.19 -9.07
C PRO A 99 11.04 -6.18 -8.92
N VAL A 100 11.05 -7.30 -9.67
CA VAL A 100 10.05 -8.36 -9.52
C VAL A 100 10.14 -8.98 -8.13
N ASN A 101 11.34 -9.38 -7.71
CA ASN A 101 11.57 -9.99 -6.40
C ASN A 101 11.22 -9.03 -5.26
N GLU A 102 11.55 -7.75 -5.39
CA GLU A 102 11.23 -6.73 -4.40
C GLU A 102 9.73 -6.52 -4.27
N ALA A 103 9.01 -6.40 -5.39
CA ALA A 103 7.56 -6.25 -5.37
C ALA A 103 6.88 -7.48 -4.77
N GLU A 104 7.29 -8.69 -5.11
CA GLU A 104 6.78 -9.94 -4.53
C GLU A 104 7.04 -10.01 -3.03
N PHE A 105 8.22 -9.60 -2.57
CA PHE A 105 8.56 -9.55 -1.14
C PHE A 105 7.66 -8.55 -0.38
N ARG A 106 7.47 -7.35 -0.92
CA ARG A 106 6.60 -6.33 -0.32
C ARG A 106 5.13 -6.77 -0.29
N ILE A 107 4.66 -7.44 -1.34
CA ILE A 107 3.32 -8.05 -1.40
C ILE A 107 3.18 -9.10 -0.30
N GLY A 108 4.14 -10.00 -0.16
CA GLY A 108 4.13 -11.02 0.89
C GLY A 108 4.05 -10.41 2.29
N ASN A 109 4.78 -9.33 2.55
CA ASN A 109 4.74 -8.60 3.83
C ASN A 109 3.38 -7.94 4.07
N LEU A 110 2.79 -7.31 3.04
CA LEU A 110 1.46 -6.71 3.13
C LEU A 110 0.39 -7.76 3.46
N LEU A 111 0.36 -8.86 2.72
CA LEU A 111 -0.61 -9.94 2.93
C LEU A 111 -0.47 -10.56 4.33
N LYS A 112 0.74 -10.74 4.81
CA LYS A 112 1.01 -11.25 6.16
C LYS A 112 0.56 -10.26 7.24
N ARG A 113 0.86 -8.97 7.08
CA ARG A 113 0.45 -7.91 8.00
C ARG A 113 -1.08 -7.80 8.12
N GLU A 114 -1.77 -7.90 7.00
CA GLU A 114 -3.23 -7.77 6.94
C GLU A 114 -3.97 -9.11 7.15
N GLY A 115 -3.27 -10.24 7.19
CA GLY A 115 -3.89 -11.56 7.27
C GLY A 115 -4.74 -11.90 6.06
N ALA A 116 -4.39 -11.38 4.88
CA ALA A 116 -5.13 -11.55 3.63
C ALA A 116 -4.54 -12.66 2.78
N GLU A 117 -5.38 -13.33 1.99
CA GLU A 117 -4.96 -14.41 1.10
C GLU A 117 -4.43 -13.89 -0.24
N SER A 118 -4.86 -12.70 -0.68
CA SER A 118 -4.50 -12.12 -1.97
C SER A 118 -4.62 -10.60 -1.97
N LEU A 119 -3.98 -9.94 -2.94
CA LEU A 119 -4.14 -8.49 -3.17
C LEU A 119 -5.59 -8.14 -3.49
N GLN A 120 -6.28 -8.98 -4.25
CA GLN A 120 -7.69 -8.79 -4.61
C GLN A 120 -8.59 -8.77 -3.37
N ALA A 121 -8.30 -9.61 -2.39
CA ALA A 121 -9.03 -9.62 -1.11
C ALA A 121 -8.89 -8.31 -0.34
N LEU A 122 -7.78 -7.59 -0.48
CA LEU A 122 -7.59 -6.25 0.08
C LEU A 122 -8.24 -5.16 -0.77
N GLN A 123 -8.18 -5.26 -2.09
CA GLN A 123 -8.67 -4.24 -3.02
C GLN A 123 -10.19 -4.04 -2.96
N ILE A 124 -10.95 -5.03 -2.49
CA ILE A 124 -12.40 -4.87 -2.27
C ILE A 124 -12.75 -3.80 -1.23
N HIS A 125 -11.81 -3.42 -0.36
CA HIS A 125 -11.97 -2.38 0.66
C HIS A 125 -11.63 -0.98 0.16
N ALA A 126 -11.29 -0.81 -1.12
CA ALA A 126 -10.97 0.48 -1.70
C ALA A 126 -12.15 1.46 -1.57
N LEU A 127 -11.82 2.70 -1.23
CA LEU A 127 -12.76 3.82 -1.17
C LEU A 127 -12.28 4.90 -2.13
N GLU A 128 -13.24 5.69 -2.64
CA GLU A 128 -12.89 6.91 -3.35
C GLU A 128 -12.14 7.87 -2.42
N ALA A 129 -11.18 8.63 -2.98
CA ALA A 129 -10.33 9.53 -2.20
C ALA A 129 -11.13 10.54 -1.38
N ALA A 130 -12.22 11.10 -1.95
CA ALA A 130 -13.10 12.03 -1.23
C ALA A 130 -13.83 11.35 -0.08
N THR A 131 -14.33 10.13 -0.26
CA THR A 131 -15.00 9.35 0.78
C THR A 131 -14.04 9.02 1.92
N LEU A 132 -12.82 8.61 1.61
CA LEU A 132 -11.79 8.31 2.62
C LEU A 132 -11.40 9.58 3.39
N ALA A 133 -11.21 10.70 2.71
CA ALA A 133 -10.90 11.98 3.34
C ALA A 133 -12.00 12.45 4.29
N ASP A 134 -13.27 12.34 3.90
CA ASP A 134 -14.41 12.67 4.76
C ASP A 134 -14.48 11.78 6.00
N LEU A 135 -14.22 10.50 5.85
CA LEU A 135 -14.20 9.53 6.93
C LEU A 135 -13.07 9.82 7.91
N GLU A 136 -11.88 10.10 7.43
CA GLU A 136 -10.72 10.48 8.25
C GLU A 136 -10.94 11.81 8.98
N ALA A 137 -11.58 12.78 8.32
CA ALA A 137 -11.95 14.06 8.94
C ALA A 137 -12.95 13.86 10.11
N ARG A 138 -13.91 12.97 9.96
CA ARG A 138 -14.86 12.62 11.04
C ARG A 138 -14.17 11.95 12.22
N ILE A 139 -13.23 11.05 11.96
CA ILE A 139 -12.44 10.39 13.00
C ILE A 139 -11.59 11.42 13.76
N ALA A 140 -10.90 12.31 13.04
CA ALA A 140 -10.09 13.36 13.64
C ALA A 140 -10.91 14.31 14.48
N ALA A 141 -12.08 14.75 14.00
CA ALA A 141 -12.99 15.62 14.76
C ALA A 141 -13.49 14.95 16.06
N TYR A 142 -13.81 13.66 16.01
CA TYR A 142 -14.19 12.89 17.19
C TYR A 142 -13.03 12.78 18.19
N GLN A 143 -11.81 12.49 17.73
CA GLN A 143 -10.63 12.41 18.59
C GLN A 143 -10.33 13.75 19.29
N ASP A 144 -10.43 14.85 18.57
CA ASP A 144 -10.24 16.20 19.11
C ASP A 144 -11.31 16.54 20.16
N ASP A 145 -12.57 16.22 19.87
CA ASP A 145 -13.69 16.46 20.80
C ASP A 145 -13.55 15.61 22.07
N TYR A 146 -13.22 14.33 21.90
CA TYR A 146 -12.95 13.44 23.03
C TYR A 146 -11.82 13.96 23.91
N GLN A 147 -10.69 14.33 23.31
CA GLN A 147 -9.52 14.81 24.06
C GLN A 147 -9.86 16.09 24.87
N ARG A 148 -10.50 17.06 24.23
CA ARG A 148 -10.90 18.32 24.91
C ARG A 148 -11.87 18.07 26.02
N THR A 149 -12.88 17.23 25.79
CA THR A 149 -13.91 16.93 26.81
C THR A 149 -13.30 16.16 27.97
N TYR A 150 -12.41 15.21 27.70
CA TYR A 150 -11.69 14.46 28.73
C TYR A 150 -10.82 15.37 29.61
N GLU A 151 -10.03 16.26 29.02
CA GLU A 151 -9.20 17.24 29.72
C GLU A 151 -10.05 18.19 30.57
N LEU A 152 -11.20 18.62 30.05
CA LEU A 152 -12.15 19.45 30.78
C LEU A 152 -12.71 18.71 32.01
N CYS A 153 -13.12 17.46 31.86
CA CYS A 153 -13.61 16.66 32.99
C CYS A 153 -12.53 16.44 34.05
N GLN A 154 -11.29 16.17 33.65
CA GLN A 154 -10.17 16.07 34.61
C GLN A 154 -9.91 17.37 35.38
N SER A 155 -10.07 18.53 34.74
CA SER A 155 -9.88 19.81 35.39
C SER A 155 -10.89 20.06 36.51
N PHE A 156 -12.08 19.49 36.46
CA PHE A 156 -13.10 19.58 37.54
C PHE A 156 -12.77 18.67 38.72
N GLU A 157 -12.16 17.50 38.48
CA GLU A 157 -11.77 16.56 39.55
C GLU A 157 -10.66 17.13 40.44
N VAL A 158 -9.75 17.96 39.90
CA VAL A 158 -8.62 18.55 40.63
C VAL A 158 -9.02 19.71 41.52
N VAL A 159 -10.19 20.31 41.28
CA VAL A 159 -10.66 21.50 42.07
C VAL A 159 -11.41 21.10 43.35
N ASP A 160 -11.82 19.84 43.48
CA ASP A 160 -12.59 19.33 44.62
C ASP A 160 -11.71 18.73 45.77
N GLU A 161 -10.35 18.80 45.67
CA GLU A 161 -9.40 18.50 46.74
C GLU A 161 -8.92 19.79 47.45
#